data_efc9259c49f9fc913a8f0e3985578939
#
_entry.id   efc9259c49f9fc913a8f0e3985578939
#
_cell.length_a   1.000
_cell.length_b   1.000
_cell.length_c   1.000
_cell.angle_alpha   90.00
_cell.angle_beta   90.00
_cell.angle_gamma   90.00
#
_symmetry.space_group_name_H-M   'P 1'
#
loop_
_entity.id
_entity.type
_entity.pdbx_description
1 polymer ?
#
loop_
_entity_poly.entity_id
_entity_poly.type
_entity_poly.pdbx_seq_one_letter_code
_entity_poly.pdbx_strand_id
1 'polypeptide(L)'
;MGMGKNDNVQIKEMKYSVLMSVYAKDNPEYLAEAINSMLMQTIPPEQFVIVIDGPISNELKQIIITYWNSNKKFFTIIPLKHNGGLGYALNIGLKYCRNELVARMDADDISLPERCEKELREFVKYPNLAICGCNIDEFEGEPENVLTSRIVPVSDKVIKKMMRRRQAFNHPTVIYKKSAVLKEGGYIAIKRKEDFDLFSKMMTAGNLARNLKESLYLYRVNTDNYKRRKSWDNFRSAMYVYWRHLGRKGCSMCDFLFVFIFELFFLLAPYPIAKVFSDKFLRVRYSNK
;
A
#
# COMPACT_ATOMS: atom_id res chain seq x y z
N MET A 1 -24.49 0.82 15.90
CA MET A 1 -24.47 2.07 16.67
C MET A 1 -24.14 3.18 15.70
N GLY A 2 -25.09 4.11 15.48
CA GLY A 2 -24.91 5.27 14.60
C GLY A 2 -23.86 6.22 15.19
N MET A 3 -22.99 6.75 14.34
CA MET A 3 -21.98 7.75 14.74
C MET A 3 -22.68 9.02 15.22
N GLY A 4 -22.19 9.59 16.32
CA GLY A 4 -22.69 10.87 16.86
C GLY A 4 -22.33 12.05 15.96
N LYS A 5 -23.07 13.16 16.06
CA LYS A 5 -22.74 14.42 15.35
C LYS A 5 -21.30 14.88 15.63
N ASN A 6 -20.77 14.62 16.81
CA ASN A 6 -19.40 14.97 17.21
C ASN A 6 -18.31 14.22 16.42
N ASP A 7 -18.53 12.94 16.07
CA ASP A 7 -17.56 12.15 15.32
C ASP A 7 -17.38 12.69 13.89
N ASN A 8 -18.46 13.16 13.26
CA ASN A 8 -18.43 13.74 11.91
C ASN A 8 -17.68 15.09 11.88
N VAL A 9 -17.74 15.88 12.94
CA VAL A 9 -16.96 17.13 13.05
C VAL A 9 -15.49 16.77 13.22
N GLN A 10 -15.17 15.84 14.11
CA GLN A 10 -13.80 15.44 14.41
C GLN A 10 -13.08 14.86 13.17
N ILE A 11 -13.77 14.08 12.32
CA ILE A 11 -13.18 13.52 11.10
C ILE A 11 -12.80 14.63 10.10
N LYS A 12 -13.64 15.65 9.94
CA LYS A 12 -13.39 16.77 9.03
C LYS A 12 -12.19 17.62 9.45
N GLU A 13 -11.84 17.61 10.73
CA GLU A 13 -10.67 18.31 11.28
C GLU A 13 -9.38 17.49 11.20
N MET A 14 -9.49 16.18 10.88
CA MET A 14 -8.32 15.32 10.74
C MET A 14 -7.50 15.68 9.49
N LYS A 15 -6.22 15.88 9.72
CA LYS A 15 -5.26 16.24 8.67
C LYS A 15 -4.40 15.05 8.32
N TYR A 16 -4.18 14.85 7.03
CA TYR A 16 -3.30 13.79 6.54
C TYR A 16 -2.48 14.25 5.33
N SER A 17 -1.31 13.64 5.15
CA SER A 17 -0.48 13.80 3.97
C SER A 17 -0.67 12.60 3.06
N VAL A 18 -0.72 12.81 1.75
CA VAL A 18 -0.56 11.73 0.76
C VAL A 18 0.93 11.52 0.51
N LEU A 19 1.36 10.27 0.42
CA LEU A 19 2.72 9.87 0.06
C LEU A 19 2.70 8.96 -1.17
N MET A 20 3.29 9.46 -2.25
CA MET A 20 3.40 8.79 -3.56
C MET A 20 4.86 8.75 -4.00
N SER A 21 5.27 7.66 -4.63
CA SER A 21 6.55 7.55 -5.33
C SER A 21 6.30 7.38 -6.81
N VAL A 22 7.07 8.09 -7.65
CA VAL A 22 7.01 8.04 -9.10
C VAL A 22 8.38 7.67 -9.64
N TYR A 23 8.45 6.76 -10.62
CA TYR A 23 9.70 6.31 -11.23
C TYR A 23 9.64 6.20 -12.76
N ALA A 24 10.73 5.86 -13.41
CA ALA A 24 10.90 5.94 -14.87
C ALA A 24 9.92 5.09 -15.71
N LYS A 25 9.28 4.06 -15.11
CA LYS A 25 8.36 3.18 -15.85
C LYS A 25 6.88 3.49 -15.63
N ASP A 26 6.57 4.51 -14.84
CA ASP A 26 5.20 4.93 -14.63
C ASP A 26 4.63 5.56 -15.91
N ASN A 27 3.33 5.39 -16.09
CA ASN A 27 2.60 5.97 -17.21
C ASN A 27 2.11 7.37 -16.83
N PRO A 28 2.34 8.41 -17.70
CA PRO A 28 1.92 9.78 -17.40
C PRO A 28 0.41 9.94 -17.21
N GLU A 29 -0.41 9.25 -18.01
CA GLU A 29 -1.88 9.32 -17.92
C GLU A 29 -2.36 8.73 -16.59
N TYR A 30 -1.83 7.55 -16.21
CA TYR A 30 -2.17 6.90 -14.94
C TYR A 30 -1.71 7.72 -13.74
N LEU A 31 -0.56 8.39 -13.83
CA LEU A 31 -0.11 9.31 -12.78
C LEU A 31 -1.09 10.47 -12.57
N ALA A 32 -1.61 11.05 -13.67
CA ALA A 32 -2.61 12.11 -13.57
C ALA A 32 -3.92 11.61 -12.94
N GLU A 33 -4.39 10.42 -13.33
CA GLU A 33 -5.57 9.77 -12.73
C GLU A 33 -5.36 9.51 -11.23
N ALA A 34 -4.21 8.96 -10.85
CA ALA A 34 -3.87 8.68 -9.46
C ALA A 34 -3.85 9.95 -8.60
N ILE A 35 -3.21 11.03 -9.07
CA ILE A 35 -3.19 12.31 -8.37
C ILE A 35 -4.62 12.86 -8.23
N ASN A 36 -5.40 12.88 -9.32
CA ASN A 36 -6.77 13.39 -9.31
C ASN A 36 -7.65 12.60 -8.34
N SER A 37 -7.54 11.27 -8.30
CA SER A 37 -8.31 10.43 -7.41
C SER A 37 -8.08 10.76 -5.93
N MET A 38 -6.88 11.19 -5.57
CA MET A 38 -6.56 11.65 -4.22
C MET A 38 -7.00 13.10 -3.94
N LEU A 39 -7.02 13.95 -4.96
CA LEU A 39 -7.56 15.32 -4.82
C LEU A 39 -9.08 15.33 -4.67
N MET A 40 -9.76 14.34 -5.23
CA MET A 40 -11.23 14.19 -5.21
C MET A 40 -11.75 13.38 -4.00
N GLN A 41 -10.92 13.14 -2.98
CA GLN A 41 -11.38 12.49 -1.76
C GLN A 41 -12.44 13.34 -1.04
N THR A 42 -13.47 12.72 -0.44
CA THR A 42 -14.53 13.40 0.34
C THR A 42 -13.98 14.20 1.51
N ILE A 43 -12.87 13.76 2.08
CA ILE A 43 -12.00 14.56 2.97
C ILE A 43 -10.68 14.77 2.24
N PRO A 44 -10.41 15.96 1.71
CA PRO A 44 -9.20 16.21 0.94
C PRO A 44 -7.95 16.17 1.84
N PRO A 45 -6.80 15.75 1.30
CA PRO A 45 -5.53 15.80 2.03
C PRO A 45 -5.10 17.24 2.29
N GLU A 46 -4.31 17.45 3.35
CA GLU A 46 -3.68 18.76 3.62
C GLU A 46 -2.34 18.93 2.89
N GLN A 47 -1.72 17.84 2.46
CA GLN A 47 -0.44 17.82 1.77
C GLN A 47 -0.34 16.63 0.82
N PHE A 48 0.30 16.84 -0.32
CA PHE A 48 0.67 15.78 -1.27
C PHE A 48 2.19 15.75 -1.43
N VAL A 49 2.83 14.66 -1.01
CA VAL A 49 4.27 14.42 -1.14
C VAL A 49 4.52 13.45 -2.28
N ILE A 50 5.22 13.92 -3.32
CA ILE A 50 5.62 13.10 -4.47
C ILE A 50 7.14 12.96 -4.45
N VAL A 51 7.63 11.73 -4.36
CA VAL A 51 9.05 11.40 -4.47
C VAL A 51 9.32 10.89 -5.88
N ILE A 52 10.19 11.57 -6.60
CA ILE A 52 10.65 11.16 -7.92
C ILE A 52 11.86 10.25 -7.72
N ASP A 53 11.66 8.94 -7.84
CA ASP A 53 12.69 7.93 -7.56
C ASP A 53 13.63 7.72 -8.76
N GLY A 54 14.56 8.66 -8.91
CA GLY A 54 15.54 8.74 -9.99
C GLY A 54 15.02 9.48 -11.23
N PRO A 55 15.79 9.48 -12.33
CA PRO A 55 15.40 10.15 -13.56
C PRO A 55 14.10 9.58 -14.14
N ILE A 56 13.19 10.46 -14.57
CA ILE A 56 11.91 10.14 -15.22
C ILE A 56 11.80 10.83 -16.57
N SER A 57 10.81 10.43 -17.39
CA SER A 57 10.56 11.02 -18.69
C SER A 57 10.12 12.50 -18.59
N ASN A 58 10.19 13.24 -19.70
CA ASN A 58 9.74 14.63 -19.73
C ASN A 58 8.23 14.73 -19.54
N GLU A 59 7.46 13.78 -20.05
CA GLU A 59 6.00 13.72 -19.92
C GLU A 59 5.60 13.59 -18.43
N LEU A 60 6.21 12.66 -17.69
CA LEU A 60 6.01 12.52 -16.25
C LEU A 60 6.38 13.80 -15.49
N LYS A 61 7.52 14.45 -15.88
CA LYS A 61 7.91 15.73 -15.26
C LYS A 61 6.88 16.82 -15.51
N GLN A 62 6.33 16.93 -16.72
CA GLN A 62 5.32 17.94 -17.06
C GLN A 62 4.05 17.76 -16.22
N ILE A 63 3.57 16.52 -16.05
CA ILE A 63 2.42 16.23 -15.17
C ILE A 63 2.70 16.74 -13.76
N ILE A 64 3.83 16.33 -13.15
CA ILE A 64 4.18 16.72 -11.78
C ILE A 64 4.32 18.25 -11.65
N ILE A 65 4.96 18.91 -12.61
CA ILE A 65 5.13 20.39 -12.62
C ILE A 65 3.79 21.09 -12.72
N THR A 66 2.86 20.59 -13.53
CA THR A 66 1.51 21.16 -13.69
C THR A 66 0.77 21.16 -12.34
N TYR A 67 0.71 20.03 -11.66
CA TYR A 67 0.10 19.96 -10.32
C TYR A 67 0.84 20.81 -9.29
N TRP A 68 2.16 20.77 -9.25
CA TRP A 68 2.95 21.60 -8.33
C TRP A 68 2.71 23.09 -8.53
N ASN A 69 2.63 23.56 -9.77
CA ASN A 69 2.37 24.97 -10.10
C ASN A 69 0.95 25.41 -9.69
N SER A 70 -0.03 24.49 -9.70
CA SER A 70 -1.40 24.80 -9.27
C SER A 70 -1.49 25.16 -7.78
N ASN A 71 -0.66 24.53 -6.94
CA ASN A 71 -0.60 24.83 -5.50
C ASN A 71 0.73 24.38 -4.86
N LYS A 72 1.74 25.27 -4.92
CA LYS A 72 3.10 25.01 -4.40
C LYS A 72 3.16 24.78 -2.89
N LYS A 73 2.19 25.26 -2.12
CA LYS A 73 2.14 25.02 -0.67
C LYS A 73 1.57 23.65 -0.32
N PHE A 74 0.73 23.13 -1.19
CA PHE A 74 0.09 21.82 -1.03
C PHE A 74 1.01 20.67 -1.50
N PHE A 75 1.64 20.81 -2.68
CA PHE A 75 2.53 19.81 -3.23
C PHE A 75 3.97 19.96 -2.74
N THR A 76 4.55 18.87 -2.27
CA THR A 76 5.98 18.75 -1.92
C THR A 76 6.63 17.75 -2.88
N ILE A 77 7.50 18.24 -3.77
CA ILE A 77 8.17 17.40 -4.77
C ILE A 77 9.61 17.15 -4.35
N ILE A 78 10.03 15.89 -4.33
CA ILE A 78 11.35 15.46 -3.86
C ILE A 78 12.04 14.65 -4.97
N PRO A 79 12.90 15.27 -5.79
CA PRO A 79 13.65 14.55 -6.81
C PRO A 79 14.87 13.84 -6.20
N LEU A 80 14.99 12.53 -6.45
CA LEU A 80 16.16 11.75 -6.10
C LEU A 80 17.11 11.64 -7.31
N LYS A 81 18.42 11.66 -7.05
CA LYS A 81 19.43 11.56 -8.11
C LYS A 81 19.44 10.21 -8.81
N HIS A 82 19.14 9.14 -8.08
CA HIS A 82 19.17 7.76 -8.55
C HIS A 82 17.95 7.01 -8.06
N ASN A 83 17.54 5.98 -8.81
CA ASN A 83 16.47 5.07 -8.37
C ASN A 83 16.97 4.23 -7.18
N GLY A 84 16.38 4.45 -6.02
CA GLY A 84 16.68 3.73 -4.79
C GLY A 84 15.69 2.61 -4.46
N GLY A 85 14.62 2.50 -5.25
CA GLY A 85 13.49 1.59 -5.03
C GLY A 85 12.44 2.13 -4.10
N LEU A 86 11.24 1.53 -4.15
CA LEU A 86 10.02 2.01 -3.49
C LEU A 86 10.22 2.28 -1.99
N GLY A 87 10.79 1.32 -1.26
CA GLY A 87 10.98 1.48 0.19
C GLY A 87 11.90 2.65 0.55
N TYR A 88 12.96 2.87 -0.24
CA TYR A 88 13.86 4.01 -0.06
C TYR A 88 13.15 5.34 -0.34
N ALA A 89 12.44 5.42 -1.47
CA ALA A 89 11.68 6.61 -1.85
C ALA A 89 10.63 6.97 -0.78
N LEU A 90 9.86 5.97 -0.30
CA LEU A 90 8.86 6.18 0.75
C LEU A 90 9.48 6.66 2.07
N ASN A 91 10.64 6.13 2.48
CA ASN A 91 11.35 6.62 3.66
C ASN A 91 11.78 8.08 3.54
N ILE A 92 12.25 8.48 2.36
CA ILE A 92 12.61 9.89 2.12
C ILE A 92 11.36 10.74 2.18
N GLY A 93 10.29 10.38 1.44
CA GLY A 93 9.05 11.13 1.41
C GLY A 93 8.38 11.26 2.79
N LEU A 94 8.46 10.21 3.61
CA LEU A 94 7.90 10.20 4.96
C LEU A 94 8.50 11.31 5.86
N LYS A 95 9.77 11.64 5.67
CA LYS A 95 10.42 12.75 6.41
C LYS A 95 9.81 14.11 6.08
N TYR A 96 9.25 14.27 4.87
CA TYR A 96 8.66 15.50 4.39
C TYR A 96 7.12 15.55 4.60
N CYS A 97 6.48 14.45 4.98
CA CYS A 97 5.09 14.47 5.40
C CYS A 97 4.94 15.29 6.69
N ARG A 98 4.09 16.32 6.65
CA ARG A 98 3.86 17.23 7.80
C ARG A 98 2.92 16.62 8.84
N ASN A 99 1.96 15.82 8.36
CA ASN A 99 0.91 15.28 9.21
C ASN A 99 1.31 13.94 9.83
N GLU A 100 0.71 13.63 10.96
CA GLU A 100 0.88 12.35 11.66
C GLU A 100 0.27 11.20 10.87
N LEU A 101 -0.89 11.44 10.23
CA LEU A 101 -1.51 10.46 9.37
C LEU A 101 -0.98 10.60 7.94
N VAL A 102 -0.54 9.48 7.37
CA VAL A 102 0.00 9.42 6.01
C VAL A 102 -0.76 8.38 5.22
N ALA A 103 -1.45 8.82 4.16
CA ALA A 103 -2.13 7.98 3.21
C ALA A 103 -1.17 7.59 2.08
N ARG A 104 -0.98 6.30 1.90
CA ARG A 104 -0.19 5.76 0.80
C ARG A 104 -1.00 5.78 -0.50
N MET A 105 -0.33 6.02 -1.65
CA MET A 105 -0.92 5.94 -2.98
C MET A 105 0.12 5.47 -3.99
N ASP A 106 -0.26 4.53 -4.89
CA ASP A 106 0.53 4.17 -6.06
C ASP A 106 0.29 5.17 -7.20
N ALA A 107 1.25 5.29 -8.10
CA ALA A 107 1.22 6.25 -9.21
C ALA A 107 0.41 5.77 -10.43
N ASP A 108 -0.13 4.55 -10.40
CA ASP A 108 -0.83 3.90 -11.51
C ASP A 108 -2.22 3.37 -11.15
N ASP A 109 -2.68 3.64 -9.92
CA ASP A 109 -3.94 3.15 -9.37
C ASP A 109 -4.98 4.26 -9.16
N ILE A 110 -6.20 3.91 -8.73
CA ILE A 110 -7.27 4.86 -8.46
C ILE A 110 -7.82 4.65 -7.04
N SER A 111 -7.85 5.72 -6.24
CA SER A 111 -8.49 5.74 -4.93
C SER A 111 -9.96 6.14 -5.06
N LEU A 112 -10.90 5.35 -4.55
CA LEU A 112 -12.29 5.76 -4.54
C LEU A 112 -12.52 6.96 -3.59
N PRO A 113 -13.47 7.85 -3.87
CA PRO A 113 -13.60 9.14 -3.17
C PRO A 113 -13.76 9.02 -1.64
N GLU A 114 -14.41 7.97 -1.15
CA GLU A 114 -14.70 7.78 0.28
C GLU A 114 -13.59 7.05 1.04
N ARG A 115 -12.50 6.63 0.38
CA ARG A 115 -11.47 5.80 1.03
C ARG A 115 -10.88 6.47 2.26
N CYS A 116 -10.31 7.65 2.09
CA CYS A 116 -9.64 8.33 3.19
C CYS A 116 -10.62 8.69 4.31
N GLU A 117 -11.82 9.15 4.00
CA GLU A 117 -12.84 9.43 5.02
C GLU A 117 -13.15 8.19 5.87
N LYS A 118 -13.41 7.04 5.23
CA LYS A 118 -13.77 5.81 5.96
C LYS A 118 -12.59 5.28 6.78
N GLU A 119 -11.37 5.37 6.27
CA GLU A 119 -10.18 5.00 7.04
C GLU A 119 -9.94 5.95 8.21
N LEU A 120 -10.08 7.28 8.03
CA LEU A 120 -9.97 8.28 9.10
C LEU A 120 -10.99 8.05 10.21
N ARG A 121 -12.21 7.60 9.88
CA ARG A 121 -13.23 7.19 10.87
C ARG A 121 -12.73 6.11 11.81
N GLU A 122 -11.93 5.15 11.32
CA GLU A 122 -11.35 4.13 12.19
C GLU A 122 -10.31 4.72 13.15
N PHE A 123 -9.54 5.74 12.76
CA PHE A 123 -8.62 6.43 13.67
C PHE A 123 -9.33 7.26 14.75
N VAL A 124 -10.50 7.85 14.45
CA VAL A 124 -11.36 8.51 15.47
C VAL A 124 -11.90 7.46 16.45
N LYS A 125 -12.43 6.36 15.93
CA LYS A 125 -13.02 5.29 16.73
C LYS A 125 -11.99 4.55 17.59
N TYR A 126 -10.77 4.43 17.11
CA TYR A 126 -9.67 3.75 17.79
C TYR A 126 -8.42 4.66 17.88
N PRO A 127 -8.32 5.54 18.86
CA PRO A 127 -7.23 6.52 18.95
C PRO A 127 -5.81 5.92 18.97
N ASN A 128 -5.67 4.67 19.43
CA ASN A 128 -4.40 3.92 19.44
C ASN A 128 -4.14 3.18 18.12
N LEU A 129 -5.01 3.28 17.12
CA LEU A 129 -4.81 2.67 15.81
C LEU A 129 -3.54 3.20 15.17
N ALA A 130 -2.68 2.32 14.68
CA ALA A 130 -1.43 2.68 14.02
C ALA A 130 -1.51 2.59 12.49
N ILE A 131 -2.35 1.70 11.97
CA ILE A 131 -2.51 1.44 10.53
C ILE A 131 -3.92 0.98 10.23
N CYS A 132 -4.51 1.55 9.18
CA CYS A 132 -5.76 1.14 8.58
C CYS A 132 -5.58 0.96 7.07
N GLY A 133 -6.22 -0.03 6.48
CA GLY A 133 -6.26 -0.24 5.03
C GLY A 133 -7.64 -0.72 4.59
N CYS A 134 -7.77 -1.11 3.33
CA CYS A 134 -9.03 -1.65 2.79
C CYS A 134 -8.78 -2.76 1.75
N ASN A 135 -9.86 -3.38 1.29
CA ASN A 135 -9.82 -4.26 0.14
C ASN A 135 -9.53 -3.48 -1.14
N ILE A 136 -9.08 -4.19 -2.16
CA ILE A 136 -8.89 -3.63 -3.51
C ILE A 136 -9.66 -4.45 -4.52
N ASP A 137 -10.13 -3.77 -5.57
CA ASP A 137 -10.61 -4.39 -6.79
C ASP A 137 -9.54 -4.27 -7.87
N GLU A 138 -9.19 -5.38 -8.50
CA GLU A 138 -8.18 -5.46 -9.56
C GLU A 138 -8.88 -5.27 -10.91
N PHE A 139 -8.48 -4.25 -11.68
CA PHE A 139 -9.07 -3.93 -12.99
C PHE A 139 -8.02 -3.90 -14.10
N GLU A 140 -8.48 -4.05 -15.35
CA GLU A 140 -7.64 -3.98 -16.54
C GLU A 140 -8.26 -3.05 -17.58
N GLY A 141 -7.46 -2.12 -18.11
CA GLY A 141 -7.93 -1.08 -19.03
C GLY A 141 -8.78 -0.05 -18.31
N GLU A 142 -10.09 -0.06 -18.53
CA GLU A 142 -11.04 0.87 -17.91
C GLU A 142 -11.39 0.48 -16.47
N PRO A 143 -11.60 1.45 -15.57
CA PRO A 143 -11.87 1.22 -14.14
C PRO A 143 -13.09 0.33 -13.86
N GLU A 144 -14.08 0.31 -14.77
CA GLU A 144 -15.30 -0.51 -14.67
C GLU A 144 -15.04 -1.99 -14.96
N ASN A 145 -13.94 -2.31 -15.62
CA ASN A 145 -13.57 -3.69 -15.96
C ASN A 145 -12.87 -4.38 -14.80
N VAL A 146 -13.59 -4.60 -13.70
CA VAL A 146 -13.09 -5.29 -12.52
C VAL A 146 -13.03 -6.79 -12.76
N LEU A 147 -11.83 -7.37 -12.60
CA LEU A 147 -11.56 -8.78 -12.82
C LEU A 147 -11.68 -9.61 -11.54
N THR A 148 -11.06 -9.13 -10.47
CA THR A 148 -10.96 -9.83 -9.18
C THR A 148 -10.87 -8.85 -8.04
N SER A 149 -11.12 -9.34 -6.80
CA SER A 149 -10.88 -8.57 -5.58
C SER A 149 -9.84 -9.24 -4.71
N ARG A 150 -9.04 -8.43 -4.02
CA ARG A 150 -8.14 -8.89 -2.98
C ARG A 150 -8.66 -8.46 -1.62
N ILE A 151 -9.17 -9.45 -0.89
CA ILE A 151 -9.78 -9.28 0.42
C ILE A 151 -8.72 -9.47 1.50
N VAL A 152 -8.72 -8.56 2.48
CA VAL A 152 -7.82 -8.57 3.64
C VAL A 152 -8.61 -8.69 4.95
N PRO A 153 -8.02 -9.26 6.01
CA PRO A 153 -8.71 -9.42 7.29
C PRO A 153 -8.97 -8.08 7.98
N VAL A 154 -10.11 -7.95 8.65
CA VAL A 154 -10.56 -6.68 9.24
C VAL A 154 -10.02 -6.45 10.65
N SER A 155 -10.02 -7.47 11.50
CA SER A 155 -9.72 -7.30 12.93
C SER A 155 -8.23 -7.51 13.24
N ASP A 156 -7.72 -6.76 14.21
CA ASP A 156 -6.32 -6.81 14.68
C ASP A 156 -5.82 -8.25 14.93
N LYS A 157 -6.62 -9.06 15.65
CA LYS A 157 -6.27 -10.45 15.95
C LYS A 157 -6.07 -11.29 14.69
N VAL A 158 -6.95 -11.15 13.69
CA VAL A 158 -6.86 -11.90 12.44
C VAL A 158 -5.75 -11.37 11.55
N ILE A 159 -5.55 -10.05 11.52
CA ILE A 159 -4.41 -9.39 10.85
C ILE A 159 -3.10 -9.96 11.37
N LYS A 160 -2.87 -9.91 12.69
CA LYS A 160 -1.65 -10.43 13.33
C LYS A 160 -1.44 -11.93 13.07
N LYS A 161 -2.52 -12.72 13.09
CA LYS A 161 -2.45 -14.15 12.76
C LYS A 161 -2.05 -14.37 11.29
N MET A 162 -2.61 -13.61 10.35
CA MET A 162 -2.29 -13.71 8.92
C MET A 162 -0.86 -13.25 8.64
N MET A 163 -0.40 -12.17 9.27
CA MET A 163 0.95 -11.62 9.11
C MET A 163 2.06 -12.60 9.48
N ARG A 164 1.77 -13.71 10.18
CA ARG A 164 2.75 -14.76 10.43
C ARG A 164 3.23 -15.45 9.14
N ARG A 165 2.38 -15.52 8.11
CA ARG A 165 2.64 -16.29 6.88
C ARG A 165 2.44 -15.51 5.60
N ARG A 166 1.71 -14.37 5.64
CA ARG A 166 1.27 -13.67 4.44
C ARG A 166 0.88 -12.23 4.78
N GLN A 167 1.03 -11.34 3.78
CA GLN A 167 0.59 -9.93 3.86
C GLN A 167 -0.91 -9.84 4.17
N ALA A 168 -1.25 -9.04 5.19
CA ALA A 168 -2.61 -8.79 5.64
C ALA A 168 -3.11 -7.37 5.31
N PHE A 169 -2.35 -6.62 4.54
CA PHE A 169 -2.71 -5.29 4.04
C PHE A 169 -2.50 -5.22 2.54
N ASN A 170 -3.28 -4.42 1.86
CA ASN A 170 -2.98 -3.96 0.51
C ASN A 170 -2.17 -2.67 0.64
N HIS A 171 -0.87 -2.73 0.34
CA HIS A 171 0.07 -1.64 0.59
C HIS A 171 -0.38 -0.25 0.09
N PRO A 172 -0.94 -0.12 -1.15
CA PRO A 172 -1.32 1.20 -1.66
C PRO A 172 -2.55 1.80 -0.98
N THR A 173 -3.28 1.01 -0.18
CA THR A 173 -4.51 1.50 0.45
C THR A 173 -4.30 2.13 1.81
N VAL A 174 -3.17 1.84 2.49
CA VAL A 174 -3.06 2.12 3.91
C VAL A 174 -2.95 3.61 4.25
N ILE A 175 -3.63 4.00 5.33
CA ILE A 175 -3.29 5.17 6.15
C ILE A 175 -2.59 4.65 7.40
N TYR A 176 -1.45 5.25 7.75
CA TYR A 176 -0.72 4.89 8.97
C TYR A 176 -0.24 6.12 9.74
N LYS A 177 0.03 5.94 11.03
CA LYS A 177 0.71 6.93 11.83
C LYS A 177 2.19 6.98 11.47
N LYS A 178 2.69 8.16 11.08
CA LYS A 178 4.09 8.40 10.75
C LYS A 178 5.01 8.01 11.91
N SER A 179 4.65 8.38 13.12
CA SER A 179 5.39 8.04 14.34
C SER A 179 5.54 6.53 14.54
N ALA A 180 4.49 5.74 14.27
CA ALA A 180 4.53 4.29 14.37
C ALA A 180 5.47 3.66 13.33
N VAL A 181 5.46 4.16 12.08
CA VAL A 181 6.37 3.70 11.03
C VAL A 181 7.82 4.05 11.36
N LEU A 182 8.09 5.28 11.81
CA LEU A 182 9.44 5.73 12.16
C LEU A 182 10.01 4.99 13.37
N LYS A 183 9.18 4.67 14.36
CA LYS A 183 9.57 3.88 15.54
C LYS A 183 10.10 2.51 15.16
N GLU A 184 9.53 1.90 14.13
CA GLU A 184 9.96 0.61 13.61
C GLU A 184 11.10 0.72 12.57
N GLY A 185 11.68 1.91 12.38
CA GLY A 185 12.80 2.14 11.47
C GLY A 185 12.41 2.25 9.98
N GLY A 186 11.12 2.40 9.66
CA GLY A 186 10.65 2.57 8.28
C GLY A 186 10.79 1.32 7.41
N TYR A 187 10.75 1.55 6.10
CA TYR A 187 10.92 0.51 5.08
C TYR A 187 12.39 0.06 4.97
N ILE A 188 12.63 -1.22 4.74
CA ILE A 188 13.98 -1.71 4.43
C ILE A 188 14.32 -1.52 2.94
N ALA A 189 15.61 -1.37 2.65
CA ALA A 189 16.10 -1.23 1.27
C ALA A 189 16.26 -2.62 0.62
N ILE A 190 15.16 -3.17 0.11
CA ILE A 190 15.13 -4.42 -0.66
C ILE A 190 14.24 -4.26 -1.89
N LYS A 191 14.42 -5.15 -2.88
CA LYS A 191 13.67 -5.07 -4.14
C LYS A 191 12.18 -5.42 -4.02
N ARG A 192 11.82 -6.25 -3.04
CA ARG A 192 10.48 -6.82 -2.84
C ARG A 192 10.20 -7.06 -1.36
N LYS A 193 8.91 -7.04 -0.98
CA LYS A 193 8.47 -7.35 0.40
C LYS A 193 8.90 -6.30 1.44
N GLU A 194 9.28 -5.10 1.03
CA GLU A 194 9.58 -3.95 1.91
C GLU A 194 8.38 -3.59 2.80
N ASP A 195 7.17 -3.67 2.23
CA ASP A 195 5.89 -3.47 2.89
C ASP A 195 5.60 -4.56 3.95
N PHE A 196 5.84 -5.83 3.60
CA PHE A 196 5.68 -6.93 4.55
C PHE A 196 6.66 -6.82 5.72
N ASP A 197 7.93 -6.46 5.47
CA ASP A 197 8.90 -6.27 6.58
C ASP A 197 8.43 -5.18 7.54
N LEU A 198 8.00 -4.02 7.03
CA LEU A 198 7.52 -2.91 7.85
C LEU A 198 6.27 -3.30 8.65
N PHE A 199 5.23 -3.80 7.97
CA PHE A 199 3.98 -4.10 8.65
C PHE A 199 4.11 -5.26 9.62
N SER A 200 4.94 -6.27 9.30
CA SER A 200 5.23 -7.35 10.25
C SER A 200 5.98 -6.86 11.49
N LYS A 201 6.89 -5.87 11.36
CA LYS A 201 7.53 -5.21 12.52
C LYS A 201 6.49 -4.50 13.38
N MET A 202 5.63 -3.70 12.76
CA MET A 202 4.57 -2.99 13.47
C MET A 202 3.66 -3.95 14.23
N MET A 203 3.23 -5.06 13.60
CA MET A 203 2.37 -6.06 14.24
C MET A 203 3.08 -6.79 15.39
N THR A 204 4.35 -7.14 15.23
CA THR A 204 5.16 -7.80 16.27
C THR A 204 5.42 -6.87 17.46
N ALA A 205 5.58 -5.57 17.21
CA ALA A 205 5.73 -4.55 18.25
C ALA A 205 4.40 -4.20 18.98
N GLY A 206 3.29 -4.87 18.63
CA GLY A 206 2.01 -4.70 19.32
C GLY A 206 1.14 -3.55 18.82
N ASN A 207 1.51 -2.88 17.72
CA ASN A 207 0.69 -1.84 17.14
C ASN A 207 -0.71 -2.35 16.80
N LEU A 208 -1.74 -1.51 17.03
CA LEU A 208 -3.13 -1.83 16.70
C LEU A 208 -3.36 -1.61 15.19
N ALA A 209 -4.04 -2.56 14.56
CA ALA A 209 -4.27 -2.57 13.12
C ALA A 209 -5.72 -2.90 12.78
N ARG A 210 -6.22 -2.34 11.69
CA ARG A 210 -7.53 -2.65 11.14
C ARG A 210 -7.51 -2.56 9.61
N ASN A 211 -8.47 -3.23 8.97
CA ASN A 211 -8.83 -2.95 7.59
C ASN A 211 -10.36 -2.80 7.50
N LEU A 212 -10.80 -2.03 6.51
CA LEU A 212 -12.20 -1.95 6.12
C LEU A 212 -12.62 -3.19 5.32
N LYS A 213 -13.90 -3.53 5.37
CA LYS A 213 -14.47 -4.65 4.57
C LYS A 213 -14.72 -4.27 3.12
N GLU A 214 -14.75 -2.98 2.82
CA GLU A 214 -15.09 -2.42 1.52
C GLU A 214 -13.88 -2.39 0.61
N SER A 215 -14.11 -2.56 -0.69
CA SER A 215 -13.13 -2.26 -1.73
C SER A 215 -13.22 -0.78 -2.06
N LEU A 216 -12.22 -0.02 -1.64
CA LEU A 216 -12.17 1.45 -1.79
C LEU A 216 -10.98 1.90 -2.64
N TYR A 217 -10.41 0.97 -3.38
CA TYR A 217 -9.22 1.17 -4.19
C TYR A 217 -9.25 0.27 -5.42
N LEU A 218 -9.05 0.87 -6.58
CA LEU A 218 -8.94 0.16 -7.85
C LEU A 218 -7.45 -0.01 -8.19
N TYR A 219 -7.01 -1.26 -8.19
CA TYR A 219 -5.64 -1.65 -8.47
C TYR A 219 -5.50 -2.04 -9.94
N ARG A 220 -4.69 -1.30 -10.68
CA ARG A 220 -4.47 -1.54 -12.11
C ARG A 220 -3.54 -2.75 -12.30
N VAL A 221 -4.05 -3.80 -12.95
CA VAL A 221 -3.25 -4.99 -13.25
C VAL A 221 -2.68 -4.92 -14.66
N ASN A 222 -1.45 -5.40 -14.78
CA ASN A 222 -0.82 -5.64 -16.06
C ASN A 222 -0.17 -7.04 -16.07
N THR A 223 0.10 -7.57 -17.26
CA THR A 223 0.68 -8.92 -17.44
C THR A 223 2.03 -9.11 -16.76
N ASP A 224 2.79 -8.04 -16.51
CA ASP A 224 4.12 -8.11 -15.90
C ASP A 224 4.05 -8.41 -14.39
N ASN A 225 2.93 -8.18 -13.73
CA ASN A 225 2.76 -8.46 -12.31
C ASN A 225 2.97 -9.94 -11.97
N TYR A 226 2.58 -10.86 -12.86
CA TYR A 226 2.80 -12.30 -12.66
C TYR A 226 4.26 -12.70 -12.85
N LYS A 227 4.94 -12.17 -13.88
CA LYS A 227 6.37 -12.43 -14.14
C LYS A 227 7.24 -11.99 -12.95
N ARG A 228 6.88 -10.84 -12.35
CA ARG A 228 7.58 -10.29 -11.18
C ARG A 228 7.48 -11.20 -9.95
N ARG A 229 6.35 -11.88 -9.72
CA ARG A 229 6.17 -12.82 -8.60
C ARG A 229 6.99 -14.09 -8.78
N LYS A 230 7.15 -14.58 -10.02
CA LYS A 230 7.93 -15.77 -10.36
C LYS A 230 9.40 -15.44 -10.62
N SER A 231 10.05 -14.67 -9.75
CA SER A 231 11.44 -14.28 -9.90
C SER A 231 12.29 -14.74 -8.73
N TRP A 232 13.55 -15.05 -9.01
CA TRP A 232 14.53 -15.37 -7.97
C TRP A 232 14.70 -14.23 -6.97
N ASP A 233 14.62 -12.97 -7.43
CA ASP A 233 14.64 -11.80 -6.57
C ASP A 233 13.48 -11.78 -5.58
N ASN A 234 12.26 -12.18 -6.01
CA ASN A 234 11.11 -12.28 -5.12
C ASN A 234 11.33 -13.37 -4.05
N PHE A 235 11.80 -14.55 -4.44
CA PHE A 235 12.10 -15.64 -3.53
C PHE A 235 13.16 -15.23 -2.49
N ARG A 236 14.30 -14.67 -2.92
CA ARG A 236 15.37 -14.22 -2.01
C ARG A 236 14.89 -13.15 -1.05
N SER A 237 14.12 -12.17 -1.55
CA SER A 237 13.55 -11.11 -0.71
C SER A 237 12.58 -11.68 0.32
N ALA A 238 11.73 -12.64 -0.08
CA ALA A 238 10.81 -13.32 0.82
C ALA A 238 11.59 -14.06 1.93
N MET A 239 12.59 -14.88 1.54
CA MET A 239 13.38 -15.62 2.53
C MET A 239 14.09 -14.71 3.51
N TYR A 240 14.70 -13.63 3.02
CA TYR A 240 15.36 -12.64 3.87
C TYR A 240 14.40 -11.99 4.88
N VAL A 241 13.22 -11.56 4.42
CA VAL A 241 12.26 -10.87 5.27
C VAL A 241 11.62 -11.83 6.29
N TYR A 242 11.27 -13.06 5.88
CA TYR A 242 10.70 -14.05 6.80
C TYR A 242 11.71 -14.57 7.80
N TRP A 243 12.99 -14.67 7.44
CA TRP A 243 14.06 -14.94 8.39
C TRP A 243 14.17 -13.86 9.46
N ARG A 244 14.11 -12.60 9.08
CA ARG A 244 14.06 -11.46 10.02
C ARG A 244 12.79 -11.49 10.88
N HIS A 245 11.65 -11.85 10.28
CA HIS A 245 10.38 -11.97 10.99
C HIS A 245 10.42 -13.08 12.05
N LEU A 246 11.03 -14.20 11.74
CA LEU A 246 11.31 -15.29 12.69
C LEU A 246 12.20 -14.80 13.82
N GLY A 247 13.32 -14.13 13.54
CA GLY A 247 14.23 -13.57 14.53
C GLY A 247 13.56 -12.57 15.49
N ARG A 248 12.55 -11.84 15.01
CA ARG A 248 11.71 -10.94 15.82
C ARG A 248 10.58 -11.66 16.58
N LYS A 249 10.49 -12.99 16.51
CA LYS A 249 9.41 -13.82 17.07
C LYS A 249 8.01 -13.50 16.53
N GLY A 250 7.93 -12.89 15.35
CA GLY A 250 6.68 -12.55 14.66
C GLY A 250 6.01 -13.75 13.99
N CYS A 251 6.79 -14.83 13.72
CA CYS A 251 6.29 -16.10 13.23
C CYS A 251 7.05 -17.27 13.91
N SER A 252 6.53 -18.49 13.79
CA SER A 252 7.20 -19.70 14.26
C SER A 252 8.08 -20.31 13.15
N MET A 253 8.95 -21.27 13.53
CA MET A 253 9.73 -22.04 12.55
C MET A 253 8.81 -22.78 11.56
N CYS A 254 7.68 -23.33 12.04
CA CYS A 254 6.69 -23.99 11.19
C CYS A 254 6.07 -23.01 10.17
N ASP A 255 5.82 -21.76 10.58
CA ASP A 255 5.32 -20.71 9.67
C ASP A 255 6.38 -20.37 8.61
N PHE A 256 7.64 -20.24 9.01
CA PHE A 256 8.76 -19.99 8.10
C PHE A 256 8.91 -21.13 7.06
N LEU A 257 8.91 -22.39 7.52
CA LEU A 257 9.00 -23.55 6.62
C LEU A 257 7.79 -23.61 5.65
N PHE A 258 6.60 -23.30 6.15
CA PHE A 258 5.41 -23.22 5.29
C PHE A 258 5.61 -22.19 4.17
N VAL A 259 6.08 -20.98 4.52
CA VAL A 259 6.32 -19.91 3.53
C VAL A 259 7.46 -20.29 2.58
N PHE A 260 8.52 -20.93 3.08
CA PHE A 260 9.61 -21.42 2.24
C PHE A 260 9.10 -22.38 1.15
N ILE A 261 8.32 -23.40 1.54
CA ILE A 261 7.73 -24.36 0.59
C ILE A 261 6.79 -23.63 -0.39
N PHE A 262 5.99 -22.71 0.08
CA PHE A 262 5.05 -21.94 -0.72
C PHE A 262 5.76 -21.06 -1.77
N GLU A 263 6.75 -20.27 -1.38
CA GLU A 263 7.51 -19.40 -2.30
C GLU A 263 8.37 -20.24 -3.26
N LEU A 264 8.90 -21.38 -2.81
CA LEU A 264 9.62 -22.34 -3.68
C LEU A 264 8.69 -22.95 -4.74
N PHE A 265 7.48 -23.32 -4.35
CA PHE A 265 6.45 -23.79 -5.29
C PHE A 265 6.16 -22.72 -6.35
N PHE A 266 5.94 -21.45 -5.95
CA PHE A 266 5.70 -20.38 -6.94
C PHE A 266 6.89 -20.10 -7.85
N LEU A 267 8.11 -20.28 -7.36
CA LEU A 267 9.32 -20.14 -8.17
C LEU A 267 9.43 -21.24 -9.24
N LEU A 268 9.12 -22.48 -8.88
CA LEU A 268 9.33 -23.66 -9.74
C LEU A 268 8.11 -24.02 -10.60
N ALA A 269 6.89 -23.77 -10.12
CA ALA A 269 5.66 -24.18 -10.79
C ALA A 269 5.54 -23.54 -12.18
N PRO A 270 5.07 -24.29 -13.22
CA PRO A 270 4.72 -23.71 -14.51
C PRO A 270 3.70 -22.59 -14.36
N TYR A 271 3.80 -21.58 -15.24
CA TYR A 271 2.94 -20.37 -15.17
C TYR A 271 1.43 -20.67 -15.06
N PRO A 272 0.85 -21.61 -15.87
CA PRO A 272 -0.58 -21.90 -15.79
C PRO A 272 -1.01 -22.40 -14.39
N ILE A 273 -0.19 -23.27 -13.79
CA ILE A 273 -0.45 -23.85 -12.46
C ILE A 273 -0.37 -22.77 -11.39
N ALA A 274 0.68 -21.95 -11.40
CA ALA A 274 0.85 -20.86 -10.47
C ALA A 274 -0.29 -19.81 -10.57
N LYS A 275 -0.76 -19.53 -11.80
CA LYS A 275 -1.88 -18.62 -12.06
C LYS A 275 -3.18 -19.16 -11.47
N VAL A 276 -3.55 -20.41 -11.80
CA VAL A 276 -4.78 -21.04 -11.29
C VAL A 276 -4.76 -21.09 -9.75
N PHE A 277 -3.62 -21.43 -9.16
CA PHE A 277 -3.49 -21.46 -7.70
C PHE A 277 -3.64 -20.06 -7.10
N SER A 278 -2.99 -19.05 -7.65
CA SER A 278 -3.11 -17.67 -7.20
C SER A 278 -4.56 -17.17 -7.27
N ASP A 279 -5.24 -17.40 -8.39
CA ASP A 279 -6.60 -16.95 -8.62
C ASP A 279 -7.61 -17.65 -7.70
N LYS A 280 -7.40 -18.94 -7.42
CA LYS A 280 -8.32 -19.73 -6.60
C LYS A 280 -8.14 -19.48 -5.09
N PHE A 281 -6.91 -19.27 -4.61
CA PHE A 281 -6.60 -19.22 -3.18
C PHE A 281 -6.27 -17.83 -2.65
N LEU A 282 -5.92 -16.87 -3.52
CA LEU A 282 -5.49 -15.54 -3.12
C LEU A 282 -6.45 -14.43 -3.53
N ARG A 283 -7.45 -14.72 -4.36
CA ARG A 283 -8.37 -13.75 -4.94
C ARG A 283 -9.81 -14.25 -4.89
N VAL A 284 -10.74 -13.32 -4.82
CA VAL A 284 -12.17 -13.58 -5.02
C VAL A 284 -12.51 -13.12 -6.43
N ARG A 285 -13.01 -14.01 -7.29
CA ARG A 285 -13.47 -13.64 -8.63
C ARG A 285 -14.82 -12.94 -8.54
N TYR A 286 -15.00 -11.84 -9.23
CA TYR A 286 -16.32 -11.33 -9.53
C TYR A 286 -17.00 -12.30 -10.51
N SER A 287 -18.09 -12.91 -10.11
CA SER A 287 -19.01 -13.52 -11.04
C SER A 287 -19.90 -12.38 -11.55
N ASN A 288 -19.78 -12.03 -12.82
CA ASN A 288 -20.78 -11.19 -13.46
C ASN A 288 -22.15 -11.85 -13.24
N LYS A 289 -22.97 -11.24 -12.37
CA LYS A 289 -24.41 -11.53 -12.30
C LYS A 289 -25.11 -10.63 -13.29
#